data_01729ecbbcc591785d4146a7c3661fa5
#
_entry.id   01729ecbbcc591785d4146a7c3661fa5
#
_cell.length_a   1.000
_cell.length_b   1.000
_cell.length_c   1.000
_cell.angle_alpha   90.00
_cell.angle_beta   90.00
_cell.angle_gamma   90.00
#
_symmetry.space_group_name_H-M   'P 1'
#
loop_
_entity.id
_entity.type
_entity.pdbx_description
1 polymer ?
#
loop_
_entity_poly.entity_id
_entity_poly.type
_entity_poly.pdbx_seq_one_letter_code
_entity_poly.pdbx_strand_id
1 'polypeptide(L)'
;MTKKDAFFTLIGLFERTNIRYALVGNTDEYPDHIDSDVDIVTDEPGLAIFHREIWSLERSGLRVVQRFQHEITAFYYVLAFQMPDGGWGYLQPDICTDYYRKAIKLLDAVPMLDRRRRVDRPDSSGGGFWALHPADEFLYYLLKKIGKKSLSSAQFRHLCDVFLLDPDACREALSRFPTLSDRVISFVQENDETGLSAALANLKQSVLTSRSIPKPCRFRDSIRKIGRVFRPTGFVVVALGKSSGQEWSPLLHAALSGAFRRQADFHAAKAGLFRKLLAAKIASTFVLLEDNPSGLSRLLVDLMPSGQDVSEVASAVLDALSIRAKRRHCPVRKGVV
;
A
#
# COMPACT_ATOMS: atom_id res chain seq x y z
N MET A 1 5.94 -13.29 16.12
CA MET A 1 6.20 -13.33 14.66
C MET A 1 7.10 -12.17 14.31
N THR A 2 8.12 -12.34 13.49
CA THR A 2 8.94 -11.26 12.93
C THR A 2 8.33 -10.73 11.63
N LYS A 3 8.81 -9.59 11.12
CA LYS A 3 8.37 -9.07 9.81
C LYS A 3 8.77 -10.00 8.66
N LYS A 4 9.92 -10.67 8.79
CA LYS A 4 10.39 -11.74 7.90
C LYS A 4 9.42 -12.93 7.85
N ASP A 5 8.96 -13.40 9.02
CA ASP A 5 7.99 -14.50 9.09
C ASP A 5 6.64 -14.10 8.47
N ALA A 6 6.20 -12.86 8.73
CA ALA A 6 4.98 -12.31 8.16
C ALA A 6 5.06 -12.22 6.63
N PHE A 7 6.21 -11.80 6.10
CA PHE A 7 6.47 -11.75 4.66
C PHE A 7 6.39 -13.16 4.04
N PHE A 8 7.10 -14.15 4.59
CA PHE A 8 7.04 -15.51 4.04
C PHE A 8 5.67 -16.16 4.22
N THR A 9 4.94 -15.83 5.27
CA THR A 9 3.55 -16.27 5.44
C THR A 9 2.65 -15.72 4.32
N LEU A 10 2.86 -14.45 3.93
CA LEU A 10 2.18 -13.83 2.79
C LEU A 10 2.60 -14.48 1.46
N ILE A 11 3.90 -14.66 1.21
CA ILE A 11 4.42 -15.33 0.01
C ILE A 11 3.87 -16.77 -0.09
N GLY A 12 3.85 -17.50 1.03
CA GLY A 12 3.25 -18.82 1.10
C GLY A 12 1.75 -18.83 0.74
N LEU A 13 1.01 -17.76 0.96
CA LEU A 13 -0.37 -17.65 0.47
C LEU A 13 -0.40 -17.64 -1.06
N PHE A 14 0.43 -16.85 -1.72
CA PHE A 14 0.48 -16.79 -3.19
C PHE A 14 0.86 -18.16 -3.78
N GLU A 15 1.87 -18.81 -3.22
CA GLU A 15 2.36 -20.10 -3.72
C GLU A 15 1.30 -21.21 -3.56
N ARG A 16 0.73 -21.41 -2.36
CA ARG A 16 -0.27 -22.47 -2.12
C ARG A 16 -1.60 -22.27 -2.84
N THR A 17 -1.92 -21.03 -3.21
CA THR A 17 -3.13 -20.70 -3.98
C THR A 17 -2.86 -20.58 -5.47
N ASN A 18 -1.62 -20.85 -5.89
CA ASN A 18 -1.16 -20.76 -7.27
C ASN A 18 -1.45 -19.40 -7.92
N ILE A 19 -1.35 -18.33 -7.14
CA ILE A 19 -1.48 -16.97 -7.65
C ILE A 19 -0.18 -16.58 -8.35
N ARG A 20 -0.28 -16.13 -9.60
CA ARG A 20 0.85 -15.54 -10.31
C ARG A 20 1.14 -14.16 -9.74
N TYR A 21 2.34 -13.95 -9.25
CA TYR A 21 2.76 -12.66 -8.67
C TYR A 21 4.22 -12.36 -8.98
N ALA A 22 4.59 -11.09 -8.83
CA ALA A 22 5.98 -10.63 -8.78
C ALA A 22 6.09 -9.44 -7.83
N LEU A 23 7.16 -9.41 -7.05
CA LEU A 23 7.54 -8.25 -6.24
C LEU A 23 8.13 -7.16 -7.13
N VAL A 24 7.90 -5.92 -6.76
CA VAL A 24 8.33 -4.72 -7.48
C VAL A 24 9.13 -3.82 -6.55
N GLY A 25 10.20 -3.21 -7.05
CA GLY A 25 11.05 -2.32 -6.29
C GLY A 25 12.32 -3.02 -5.79
N ASN A 26 13.13 -2.30 -5.02
CA ASN A 26 14.35 -2.86 -4.48
C ASN A 26 14.04 -4.01 -3.52
N THR A 27 14.24 -5.24 -3.98
CA THR A 27 14.02 -6.48 -3.22
C THR A 27 15.31 -7.15 -2.77
N ASP A 28 16.47 -6.48 -2.93
CA ASP A 28 17.77 -7.08 -2.66
C ASP A 28 17.96 -7.42 -1.18
N GLU A 29 17.40 -6.61 -0.30
CA GLU A 29 17.45 -6.80 1.15
C GLU A 29 16.27 -7.63 1.69
N TYR A 30 15.31 -8.03 0.82
CA TYR A 30 14.18 -8.86 1.25
C TYR A 30 14.59 -10.30 1.51
N PRO A 31 14.07 -10.91 2.56
CA PRO A 31 13.07 -10.46 3.53
C PRO A 31 13.64 -9.85 4.81
N ASP A 32 14.96 -9.68 4.91
CA ASP A 32 15.62 -9.30 6.15
C ASP A 32 15.37 -7.82 6.49
N HIS A 33 15.23 -6.98 5.45
CA HIS A 33 14.94 -5.56 5.62
C HIS A 33 13.78 -5.11 4.71
N ILE A 34 12.66 -4.78 5.34
CA ILE A 34 11.43 -4.32 4.68
C ILE A 34 11.00 -3.00 5.34
N ASP A 35 11.45 -1.87 4.82
CA ASP A 35 11.22 -0.55 5.42
C ASP A 35 9.85 0.04 5.13
N SER A 36 9.25 -0.35 4.01
CA SER A 36 8.01 0.24 3.53
C SER A 36 6.98 -0.80 3.12
N ASP A 37 6.02 -0.37 2.32
CA ASP A 37 5.07 -1.23 1.64
C ASP A 37 5.77 -2.23 0.71
N VAL A 38 5.22 -3.44 0.63
CA VAL A 38 5.64 -4.48 -0.31
C VAL A 38 4.78 -4.34 -1.56
N ASP A 39 5.35 -3.75 -2.61
CA ASP A 39 4.69 -3.61 -3.90
C ASP A 39 4.62 -4.97 -4.62
N ILE A 40 3.44 -5.40 -5.03
CA ILE A 40 3.20 -6.70 -5.68
C ILE A 40 2.33 -6.51 -6.92
N VAL A 41 2.79 -7.08 -8.03
CA VAL A 41 1.99 -7.21 -9.26
C VAL A 41 1.40 -8.61 -9.32
N THR A 42 0.13 -8.73 -9.70
CA THR A 42 -0.58 -9.98 -9.99
C THR A 42 -1.52 -9.77 -11.18
N ASP A 43 -2.12 -10.83 -11.72
CA ASP A 43 -3.18 -10.71 -12.72
C ASP A 43 -4.57 -10.55 -12.08
N GLU A 44 -5.61 -10.24 -12.88
CA GLU A 44 -6.97 -10.08 -12.35
C GLU A 44 -7.51 -11.35 -11.67
N PRO A 45 -7.34 -12.57 -12.22
CA PRO A 45 -7.70 -13.80 -11.52
C PRO A 45 -6.97 -13.97 -10.20
N GLY A 46 -5.67 -13.71 -10.18
CA GLY A 46 -4.84 -13.78 -8.97
C GLY A 46 -5.30 -12.81 -7.90
N LEU A 47 -5.61 -11.57 -8.27
CA LEU A 47 -6.15 -10.57 -7.33
C LEU A 47 -7.52 -11.01 -6.76
N ALA A 48 -8.38 -11.61 -7.57
CA ALA A 48 -9.68 -12.11 -7.11
C ALA A 48 -9.51 -13.26 -6.10
N ILE A 49 -8.58 -14.19 -6.37
CA ILE A 49 -8.23 -15.27 -5.43
C ILE A 49 -7.64 -14.66 -4.15
N PHE A 50 -6.69 -13.73 -4.27
CA PHE A 50 -6.07 -13.08 -3.13
C PHE A 50 -7.10 -12.40 -2.22
N HIS A 51 -8.04 -11.67 -2.79
CA HIS A 51 -9.13 -11.03 -2.02
C HIS A 51 -9.94 -12.02 -1.18
N ARG A 52 -10.13 -13.24 -1.66
CA ARG A 52 -10.86 -14.29 -0.97
C ARG A 52 -10.00 -14.95 0.11
N GLU A 53 -8.77 -15.30 -0.25
CA GLU A 53 -7.91 -16.16 0.56
C GLU A 53 -7.10 -15.42 1.64
N ILE A 54 -6.94 -14.07 1.54
CA ILE A 54 -6.13 -13.30 2.48
C ILE A 54 -6.61 -13.45 3.94
N TRP A 55 -7.90 -13.71 4.14
CA TRP A 55 -8.47 -13.90 5.47
C TRP A 55 -8.02 -15.20 6.14
N SER A 56 -7.52 -16.18 5.37
CA SER A 56 -6.97 -17.41 5.91
C SER A 56 -5.66 -17.19 6.67
N LEU A 57 -4.98 -16.07 6.43
CA LEU A 57 -3.75 -15.70 7.11
C LEU A 57 -3.92 -15.48 8.62
N GLU A 58 -5.14 -15.23 9.09
CA GLU A 58 -5.42 -15.12 10.53
C GLU A 58 -5.09 -16.39 11.30
N ARG A 59 -5.24 -17.57 10.68
CA ARG A 59 -4.85 -18.84 11.28
C ARG A 59 -3.33 -18.95 11.50
N SER A 60 -2.56 -18.16 10.76
CA SER A 60 -1.11 -18.07 10.86
C SER A 60 -0.66 -16.85 11.67
N GLY A 61 -1.57 -16.17 12.38
CA GLY A 61 -1.26 -15.03 13.22
C GLY A 61 -1.17 -13.67 12.48
N LEU A 62 -1.49 -13.62 11.18
CA LEU A 62 -1.55 -12.36 10.42
C LEU A 62 -3.00 -11.89 10.30
N ARG A 63 -3.32 -10.78 10.96
CA ARG A 63 -4.66 -10.20 10.96
C ARG A 63 -4.78 -9.10 9.91
N VAL A 64 -5.76 -9.20 9.02
CA VAL A 64 -6.08 -8.12 8.07
C VAL A 64 -6.81 -7.01 8.80
N VAL A 65 -6.17 -5.86 8.97
CA VAL A 65 -6.76 -4.69 9.67
C VAL A 65 -7.20 -3.60 8.72
N GLN A 66 -6.62 -3.52 7.52
CA GLN A 66 -7.07 -2.58 6.48
C GLN A 66 -7.05 -3.21 5.09
N ARG A 67 -8.01 -2.79 4.27
CA ARG A 67 -8.05 -3.00 2.82
C ARG A 67 -8.49 -1.70 2.17
N PHE A 68 -7.65 -1.14 1.33
CA PHE A 68 -7.85 0.17 0.76
C PHE A 68 -7.55 0.20 -0.74
N GLN A 69 -8.56 0.49 -1.56
CA GLN A 69 -8.36 0.65 -3.01
C GLN A 69 -7.89 2.07 -3.31
N HIS A 70 -6.59 2.26 -3.59
CA HIS A 70 -6.03 3.59 -3.83
C HIS A 70 -5.92 3.98 -5.30
N GLU A 71 -5.89 3.01 -6.22
CA GLU A 71 -6.00 3.20 -7.67
C GLU A 71 -7.07 2.25 -8.25
N ILE A 72 -7.31 2.28 -9.56
CA ILE A 72 -8.37 1.49 -10.20
C ILE A 72 -8.20 -0.01 -9.95
N THR A 73 -6.96 -0.48 -9.99
CA THR A 73 -6.59 -1.90 -9.85
C THR A 73 -5.61 -2.14 -8.72
N ALA A 74 -5.35 -1.15 -7.88
CA ALA A 74 -4.37 -1.27 -6.81
C ALA A 74 -5.03 -1.20 -5.43
N PHE A 75 -4.68 -2.17 -4.60
CA PHE A 75 -5.22 -2.40 -3.26
C PHE A 75 -4.09 -2.47 -2.25
N TYR A 76 -4.14 -1.58 -1.30
CA TYR A 76 -3.25 -1.56 -0.16
C TYR A 76 -3.89 -2.31 1.01
N TYR A 77 -3.16 -3.24 1.57
CA TYR A 77 -3.55 -3.96 2.78
C TYR A 77 -2.64 -3.60 3.93
N VAL A 78 -3.13 -3.78 5.13
CA VAL A 78 -2.31 -3.81 6.34
C VAL A 78 -2.59 -5.11 7.06
N LEU A 79 -1.54 -5.87 7.29
CA LEU A 79 -1.53 -7.10 8.07
C LEU A 79 -0.85 -6.81 9.39
N ALA A 80 -1.58 -6.94 10.50
CA ALA A 80 -1.05 -6.79 11.84
C ALA A 80 -0.68 -8.16 12.45
N PHE A 81 0.39 -8.21 13.23
CA PHE A 81 0.83 -9.41 13.93
C PHE A 81 1.48 -9.04 15.26
N GLN A 82 1.44 -9.96 16.22
CA GLN A 82 2.16 -9.78 17.47
C GLN A 82 3.64 -10.11 17.29
N MET A 83 4.49 -9.19 17.72
CA MET A 83 5.93 -9.37 17.78
C MET A 83 6.34 -10.17 19.05
N PRO A 84 7.56 -10.76 19.09
CA PRO A 84 8.02 -11.52 20.22
C PRO A 84 8.09 -10.72 21.53
N ASP A 85 8.27 -9.41 21.46
CA ASP A 85 8.29 -8.47 22.59
C ASP A 85 6.90 -8.07 23.10
N GLY A 86 5.83 -8.63 22.50
CA GLY A 86 4.44 -8.31 22.81
C GLY A 86 3.88 -7.08 22.09
N GLY A 87 4.72 -6.35 21.35
CA GLY A 87 4.28 -5.23 20.54
C GLY A 87 3.56 -5.64 19.25
N TRP A 88 3.06 -4.66 18.49
CA TRP A 88 2.43 -4.87 17.19
C TRP A 88 3.40 -4.59 16.06
N GLY A 89 3.55 -5.58 15.17
CA GLY A 89 4.21 -5.44 13.88
C GLY A 89 3.22 -5.31 12.74
N TYR A 90 3.66 -4.72 11.63
CA TYR A 90 2.82 -4.49 10.46
C TYR A 90 3.55 -4.86 9.17
N LEU A 91 2.87 -5.58 8.30
CA LEU A 91 3.28 -5.81 6.92
C LEU A 91 2.23 -5.15 6.01
N GLN A 92 2.68 -4.42 5.00
CA GLN A 92 1.83 -3.55 4.19
C GLN A 92 1.93 -3.92 2.70
N PRO A 93 1.29 -5.01 2.24
CA PRO A 93 1.27 -5.34 0.81
C PRO A 93 0.41 -4.36 0.01
N ASP A 94 1.01 -3.79 -1.04
CA ASP A 94 0.35 -2.97 -2.06
C ASP A 94 0.25 -3.77 -3.36
N ILE A 95 -0.94 -4.30 -3.63
CA ILE A 95 -1.15 -5.28 -4.69
C ILE A 95 -1.90 -4.61 -5.84
N CYS A 96 -1.30 -4.65 -7.02
CA CYS A 96 -1.95 -4.17 -8.23
C CYS A 96 -2.01 -5.24 -9.32
N THR A 97 -2.95 -5.08 -10.25
CA THR A 97 -2.92 -5.79 -11.51
C THR A 97 -2.16 -4.94 -12.52
N ASP A 98 -2.85 -4.18 -13.36
CA ASP A 98 -2.18 -3.25 -14.25
C ASP A 98 -1.69 -2.00 -13.49
N TYR A 99 -0.61 -1.39 -13.96
CA TYR A 99 -0.13 -0.15 -13.39
C TYR A 99 -0.91 1.05 -13.95
N TYR A 100 -1.73 1.64 -13.09
CA TYR A 100 -2.48 2.87 -13.38
C TYR A 100 -1.89 4.08 -12.67
N ARG A 101 -1.94 5.22 -13.37
CA ARG A 101 -1.66 6.51 -12.75
C ARG A 101 -2.67 7.55 -13.23
N LYS A 102 -3.38 8.22 -12.30
CA LYS A 102 -4.45 9.18 -12.64
C LYS A 102 -5.49 8.61 -13.63
N ALA A 103 -5.91 7.39 -13.39
CA ALA A 103 -6.85 6.65 -14.23
C ALA A 103 -6.34 6.30 -15.65
N ILE A 104 -5.06 6.48 -15.93
CA ILE A 104 -4.41 6.08 -17.17
C ILE A 104 -3.65 4.78 -16.92
N LYS A 105 -3.89 3.76 -17.75
CA LYS A 105 -3.13 2.52 -17.73
C LYS A 105 -1.77 2.74 -18.42
N LEU A 106 -0.69 2.46 -17.70
CA LEU A 106 0.67 2.63 -18.18
C LEU A 106 1.34 1.30 -18.52
N LEU A 107 1.10 0.26 -17.72
CA LEU A 107 1.66 -1.08 -17.94
C LEU A 107 0.60 -2.15 -17.70
N ASP A 108 0.72 -3.24 -18.46
CA ASP A 108 -0.08 -4.45 -18.32
C ASP A 108 0.64 -5.47 -17.41
N ALA A 109 -0.09 -6.09 -16.48
CA ALA A 109 0.47 -7.06 -15.55
C ALA A 109 0.91 -8.37 -16.23
N VAL A 110 0.11 -8.90 -17.17
CA VAL A 110 0.35 -10.21 -17.76
C VAL A 110 1.71 -10.33 -18.41
N PRO A 111 2.16 -9.43 -19.30
CA PRO A 111 3.51 -9.49 -19.87
C PRO A 111 4.63 -9.42 -18.83
N MET A 112 4.45 -8.63 -17.76
CA MET A 112 5.42 -8.53 -16.66
C MET A 112 5.51 -9.85 -15.89
N LEU A 113 4.38 -10.50 -15.64
CA LEU A 113 4.32 -11.79 -14.94
C LEU A 113 4.87 -12.96 -15.77
N ASP A 114 4.75 -12.90 -17.09
CA ASP A 114 5.29 -13.93 -17.99
C ASP A 114 6.82 -13.97 -17.96
N ARG A 115 7.46 -12.84 -17.75
CA ARG A 115 8.91 -12.69 -17.71
C ARG A 115 9.51 -12.65 -16.30
N ARG A 116 8.69 -12.79 -15.24
CA ARG A 116 9.18 -12.72 -13.86
C ARG A 116 10.29 -13.74 -13.60
N ARG A 117 11.21 -13.38 -12.71
CA ARG A 117 12.34 -14.22 -12.30
C ARG A 117 12.18 -14.72 -10.88
N ARG A 118 12.68 -15.92 -10.61
CA ARG A 118 12.78 -16.44 -9.24
C ARG A 118 13.99 -15.81 -8.56
N VAL A 119 13.80 -15.38 -7.32
CA VAL A 119 14.86 -14.92 -6.43
C VAL A 119 14.94 -15.92 -5.28
N ASP A 120 15.98 -16.72 -5.27
CA ASP A 120 16.21 -17.71 -4.22
C ASP A 120 16.95 -17.08 -3.05
N ARG A 121 16.56 -17.44 -1.85
CA ARG A 121 17.18 -17.00 -0.59
C ARG A 121 17.59 -18.23 0.22
N PRO A 122 18.83 -18.71 0.09
CA PRO A 122 19.26 -19.98 0.68
C PRO A 122 19.13 -20.05 2.19
N ASP A 123 19.25 -18.90 2.88
CA ASP A 123 19.18 -18.83 4.35
C ASP A 123 17.77 -18.74 4.91
N SER A 124 16.74 -18.81 4.06
CA SER A 124 15.35 -18.69 4.49
C SER A 124 14.65 -20.05 4.42
N SER A 125 14.09 -20.48 5.54
CA SER A 125 13.23 -21.68 5.62
C SER A 125 11.98 -21.59 4.72
N GLY A 126 11.68 -20.44 4.14
CA GLY A 126 10.55 -20.17 3.27
C GLY A 126 10.85 -20.25 1.77
N GLY A 127 12.09 -20.54 1.37
CA GLY A 127 12.46 -20.52 -0.05
C GLY A 127 12.58 -19.11 -0.63
N GLY A 128 12.45 -19.00 -1.96
CA GLY A 128 12.54 -17.73 -2.68
C GLY A 128 11.17 -17.08 -2.93
N PHE A 129 11.18 -16.02 -3.70
CA PHE A 129 9.99 -15.32 -4.17
C PHE A 129 10.15 -14.93 -5.66
N TRP A 130 9.05 -14.54 -6.28
CA TRP A 130 9.09 -14.03 -7.65
C TRP A 130 9.28 -12.51 -7.65
N ALA A 131 10.19 -12.01 -8.47
CA ALA A 131 10.42 -10.59 -8.73
C ALA A 131 10.25 -10.30 -10.22
N LEU A 132 10.07 -9.03 -10.58
CA LEU A 132 10.01 -8.62 -11.97
C LEU A 132 11.34 -8.92 -12.69
N HIS A 133 11.26 -9.10 -14.00
CA HIS A 133 12.44 -9.06 -14.88
C HIS A 133 13.07 -7.65 -14.81
N PRO A 134 14.41 -7.51 -14.89
CA PRO A 134 15.06 -6.19 -14.77
C PRO A 134 14.46 -5.10 -15.67
N ALA A 135 14.16 -5.42 -16.92
CA ALA A 135 13.55 -4.46 -17.85
C ALA A 135 12.16 -3.96 -17.41
N ASP A 136 11.33 -4.86 -16.86
CA ASP A 136 10.00 -4.49 -16.36
C ASP A 136 10.11 -3.72 -15.03
N GLU A 137 11.03 -4.13 -14.16
CA GLU A 137 11.36 -3.45 -12.92
C GLU A 137 11.82 -2.01 -13.20
N PHE A 138 12.79 -1.83 -14.09
CA PHE A 138 13.31 -0.54 -14.51
C PHE A 138 12.19 0.38 -15.00
N LEU A 139 11.38 -0.10 -15.95
CA LEU A 139 10.30 0.69 -16.53
C LEU A 139 9.22 1.04 -15.49
N TYR A 140 8.77 0.06 -14.71
CA TYR A 140 7.75 0.27 -13.67
C TYR A 140 8.24 1.29 -12.63
N TYR A 141 9.47 1.09 -12.13
CA TYR A 141 10.05 1.94 -11.10
C TYR A 141 10.25 3.37 -11.60
N LEU A 142 10.77 3.54 -12.81
CA LEU A 142 10.93 4.83 -13.46
C LEU A 142 9.57 5.57 -13.58
N LEU A 143 8.54 4.91 -14.11
CA LEU A 143 7.22 5.49 -14.26
C LEU A 143 6.60 5.88 -12.90
N LYS A 144 6.85 5.09 -11.85
CA LYS A 144 6.44 5.39 -10.47
C LYS A 144 7.12 6.67 -9.97
N LYS A 145 8.42 6.88 -10.23
CA LYS A 145 9.18 8.08 -9.83
C LYS A 145 8.77 9.32 -10.65
N ILE A 146 8.64 9.18 -11.94
CA ILE A 146 8.06 10.24 -12.81
C ILE A 146 6.68 10.66 -12.30
N GLY A 147 5.83 9.71 -11.94
CA GLY A 147 4.50 9.95 -11.38
C GLY A 147 4.54 10.75 -10.07
N LYS A 148 5.47 10.44 -9.17
CA LYS A 148 5.67 11.11 -7.87
C LYS A 148 6.41 12.45 -7.99
N LYS A 149 7.17 12.66 -9.06
CA LYS A 149 8.09 13.80 -9.28
C LYS A 149 9.15 13.91 -8.17
N SER A 150 9.58 12.79 -7.64
CA SER A 150 10.62 12.74 -6.62
C SER A 150 11.48 11.49 -6.80
N LEU A 151 12.77 11.67 -6.66
CA LEU A 151 13.78 10.66 -6.78
C LEU A 151 14.86 10.96 -5.72
N SER A 152 15.17 10.00 -4.86
CA SER A 152 16.31 10.12 -3.93
C SER A 152 17.54 9.43 -4.53
N SER A 153 18.73 9.73 -4.01
CA SER A 153 19.98 9.14 -4.48
C SER A 153 19.98 7.60 -4.41
N ALA A 154 19.41 7.01 -3.36
CA ALA A 154 19.26 5.56 -3.26
C ALA A 154 18.33 5.01 -4.37
N GLN A 155 17.27 5.75 -4.68
CA GLN A 155 16.32 5.36 -5.73
C GLN A 155 16.91 5.51 -7.13
N PHE A 156 17.75 6.51 -7.34
CA PHE A 156 18.47 6.68 -8.60
C PHE A 156 19.50 5.56 -8.78
N ARG A 157 20.30 5.25 -7.76
CA ARG A 157 21.22 4.10 -7.77
C ARG A 157 20.51 2.81 -8.14
N HIS A 158 19.37 2.51 -7.49
CA HIS A 158 18.60 1.32 -7.83
C HIS A 158 18.19 1.29 -9.31
N LEU A 159 17.78 2.42 -9.90
CA LEU A 159 17.51 2.49 -11.36
C LEU A 159 18.75 2.15 -12.19
N CYS A 160 19.92 2.69 -11.82
CA CYS A 160 21.17 2.41 -12.51
C CYS A 160 21.57 0.92 -12.38
N ASP A 161 21.46 0.36 -11.16
CA ASP A 161 21.80 -1.04 -10.89
C ASP A 161 20.91 -1.98 -11.70
N VAL A 162 19.61 -1.74 -11.73
CA VAL A 162 18.66 -2.54 -12.52
C VAL A 162 18.92 -2.40 -14.03
N PHE A 163 19.26 -1.19 -14.50
CA PHE A 163 19.62 -0.97 -15.90
C PHE A 163 20.87 -1.76 -16.30
N LEU A 164 21.87 -1.82 -15.43
CA LEU A 164 23.14 -2.55 -15.68
C LEU A 164 22.95 -4.06 -15.74
N LEU A 165 21.90 -4.63 -15.14
CA LEU A 165 21.60 -6.05 -15.22
C LEU A 165 21.24 -6.51 -16.65
N ASP A 166 20.49 -5.67 -17.40
CA ASP A 166 20.08 -5.96 -18.79
C ASP A 166 19.80 -4.65 -19.54
N PRO A 167 20.86 -3.94 -20.01
CA PRO A 167 20.70 -2.64 -20.65
C PRO A 167 19.86 -2.68 -21.94
N ASP A 168 19.99 -3.75 -22.73
CA ASP A 168 19.31 -3.85 -24.02
C ASP A 168 17.81 -4.09 -23.83
N ALA A 169 17.43 -5.00 -22.92
CA ALA A 169 16.03 -5.20 -22.59
C ALA A 169 15.40 -3.97 -21.91
N CYS A 170 16.17 -3.20 -21.12
CA CYS A 170 15.70 -1.93 -20.55
C CYS A 170 15.45 -0.87 -21.64
N ARG A 171 16.33 -0.76 -22.66
CA ARG A 171 16.12 0.12 -23.83
C ARG A 171 14.86 -0.29 -24.62
N GLU A 172 14.72 -1.59 -24.87
CA GLU A 172 13.53 -2.13 -25.55
C GLU A 172 12.25 -1.82 -24.77
N ALA A 173 12.24 -2.03 -23.45
CA ALA A 173 11.08 -1.70 -22.61
C ALA A 173 10.72 -0.20 -22.66
N LEU A 174 11.72 0.69 -22.67
CA LEU A 174 11.53 2.14 -22.80
C LEU A 174 11.05 2.56 -24.18
N SER A 175 11.31 1.79 -25.24
CA SER A 175 10.87 2.12 -26.62
C SER A 175 9.36 2.30 -26.73
N ARG A 176 8.59 1.75 -25.80
CA ARG A 176 7.13 1.99 -25.67
C ARG A 176 6.80 3.46 -25.34
N PHE A 177 7.79 4.22 -24.88
CA PHE A 177 7.70 5.64 -24.54
C PHE A 177 8.82 6.42 -25.26
N PRO A 178 8.73 6.60 -26.60
CA PRO A 178 9.84 7.17 -27.39
C PRO A 178 10.31 8.53 -26.88
N THR A 179 9.40 9.34 -26.35
CA THR A 179 9.72 10.65 -25.77
C THR A 179 10.52 10.58 -24.47
N LEU A 180 10.65 9.41 -23.85
CA LEU A 180 11.43 9.19 -22.64
C LEU A 180 12.76 8.52 -22.93
N SER A 181 12.82 7.65 -23.95
CA SER A 181 13.86 6.67 -24.15
C SER A 181 15.26 7.30 -24.11
N ASP A 182 15.59 8.16 -25.08
CA ASP A 182 16.96 8.67 -25.24
C ASP A 182 17.43 9.50 -24.03
N ARG A 183 16.54 10.34 -23.51
CA ARG A 183 16.88 11.23 -22.39
C ARG A 183 17.11 10.47 -21.09
N VAL A 184 16.26 9.48 -20.79
CA VAL A 184 16.40 8.69 -19.57
C VAL A 184 17.64 7.81 -19.64
N ILE A 185 17.90 7.18 -20.80
CA ILE A 185 19.07 6.34 -21.01
C ILE A 185 20.35 7.17 -20.83
N SER A 186 20.43 8.38 -21.40
CA SER A 186 21.57 9.29 -21.20
C SER A 186 21.82 9.57 -19.72
N PHE A 187 20.80 10.01 -18.97
CA PHE A 187 20.94 10.27 -17.53
C PHE A 187 21.44 9.06 -16.73
N VAL A 188 20.92 7.86 -17.03
CA VAL A 188 21.31 6.64 -16.32
C VAL A 188 22.74 6.22 -16.69
N GLN A 189 23.13 6.29 -17.98
CA GLN A 189 24.46 5.93 -18.44
C GLN A 189 25.53 6.91 -17.98
N GLU A 190 25.22 8.20 -17.92
CA GLU A 190 26.12 9.26 -17.45
C GLU A 190 26.11 9.41 -15.92
N ASN A 191 25.30 8.59 -15.21
CA ASN A 191 25.12 8.66 -13.77
C ASN A 191 24.67 10.07 -13.30
N ASP A 192 23.82 10.75 -14.11
CA ASP A 192 23.34 12.10 -13.87
C ASP A 192 22.01 12.10 -13.08
N GLU A 193 22.12 11.92 -11.77
CA GLU A 193 20.97 12.00 -10.83
C GLU A 193 20.29 13.36 -10.89
N THR A 194 21.08 14.44 -10.95
CA THR A 194 20.57 15.81 -10.91
C THR A 194 19.76 16.11 -12.15
N GLY A 195 20.26 15.71 -13.33
CA GLY A 195 19.56 15.86 -14.61
C GLY A 195 18.26 15.10 -14.64
N LEU A 196 18.26 13.82 -14.22
CA LEU A 196 17.03 13.04 -14.17
C LEU A 196 16.00 13.63 -13.20
N SER A 197 16.41 14.03 -11.99
CA SER A 197 15.55 14.66 -10.99
C SER A 197 14.90 15.95 -11.51
N ALA A 198 15.68 16.82 -12.14
CA ALA A 198 15.20 18.05 -12.75
C ALA A 198 14.22 17.78 -13.93
N ALA A 199 14.46 16.71 -14.67
CA ALA A 199 13.63 16.33 -15.82
C ALA A 199 12.27 15.70 -15.46
N LEU A 200 12.08 15.17 -14.25
CA LEU A 200 10.90 14.37 -13.87
C LEU A 200 9.55 15.04 -14.18
N ALA A 201 9.46 16.36 -14.03
CA ALA A 201 8.22 17.10 -14.32
C ALA A 201 7.88 17.10 -15.81
N ASN A 202 8.89 17.30 -16.66
CA ASN A 202 8.75 17.29 -18.11
C ASN A 202 8.50 15.89 -18.63
N LEU A 203 9.22 14.89 -18.11
CA LEU A 203 9.01 13.47 -18.44
C LEU A 203 7.60 13.03 -18.10
N LYS A 204 7.03 13.50 -16.97
CA LYS A 204 5.64 13.23 -16.62
C LYS A 204 4.66 13.76 -17.65
N GLN A 205 4.86 14.96 -18.14
CA GLN A 205 4.02 15.53 -19.20
C GLN A 205 4.15 14.70 -20.47
N SER A 206 5.35 14.33 -20.87
CA SER A 206 5.61 13.49 -22.03
C SER A 206 4.92 12.13 -21.93
N VAL A 207 4.96 11.46 -20.77
CA VAL A 207 4.21 10.22 -20.53
C VAL A 207 2.72 10.43 -20.73
N LEU A 208 2.14 11.48 -20.13
CA LEU A 208 0.70 11.72 -20.16
C LEU A 208 0.16 12.16 -21.54
N THR A 209 1.01 12.68 -22.42
CA THR A 209 0.66 13.11 -23.77
C THR A 209 1.05 12.11 -24.86
N SER A 210 1.70 11.03 -24.50
CA SER A 210 2.08 9.98 -25.47
C SER A 210 0.85 9.38 -26.15
N ARG A 211 0.88 9.29 -27.48
CA ARG A 211 -0.20 8.70 -28.30
C ARG A 211 -0.42 7.21 -28.06
N SER A 212 0.59 6.52 -27.52
CA SER A 212 0.51 5.09 -27.18
C SER A 212 -0.29 4.81 -25.91
N ILE A 213 -0.68 5.85 -25.16
CA ILE A 213 -1.37 5.66 -23.87
C ILE A 213 -2.88 5.67 -24.06
N PRO A 214 -3.60 4.68 -23.48
CA PRO A 214 -5.06 4.63 -23.52
C PRO A 214 -5.71 5.85 -22.86
N LYS A 215 -6.92 6.19 -23.31
CA LYS A 215 -7.71 7.27 -22.71
C LYS A 215 -7.97 6.99 -21.20
N PRO A 216 -7.97 8.04 -20.35
CA PRO A 216 -8.21 7.85 -18.92
C PRO A 216 -9.56 7.20 -18.61
N CYS A 217 -9.55 6.19 -17.76
CA CYS A 217 -10.76 5.54 -17.24
C CYS A 217 -11.43 6.39 -16.14
N ARG A 218 -11.76 7.65 -16.43
CA ARG A 218 -12.26 8.63 -15.44
C ARG A 218 -13.52 8.17 -14.72
N PHE A 219 -14.41 7.49 -15.40
CA PHE A 219 -15.65 6.99 -14.80
C PHE A 219 -15.37 5.95 -13.71
N ARG A 220 -14.53 4.95 -14.00
CA ARG A 220 -14.13 3.93 -13.00
C ARG A 220 -13.41 4.58 -11.80
N ASP A 221 -12.58 5.57 -12.03
CA ASP A 221 -11.89 6.31 -10.96
C ASP A 221 -12.86 7.13 -10.10
N SER A 222 -13.88 7.73 -10.71
CA SER A 222 -14.93 8.47 -9.98
C SER A 222 -15.75 7.54 -9.10
N ILE A 223 -16.20 6.38 -9.61
CA ILE A 223 -16.91 5.36 -8.80
C ILE A 223 -16.04 4.91 -7.62
N ARG A 224 -14.75 4.66 -7.85
CA ARG A 224 -13.81 4.30 -6.78
C ARG A 224 -13.73 5.38 -5.70
N LYS A 225 -13.59 6.66 -6.10
CA LYS A 225 -13.52 7.80 -5.16
C LYS A 225 -14.80 7.96 -4.35
N ILE A 226 -15.95 7.84 -4.99
CA ILE A 226 -17.25 7.87 -4.32
C ILE A 226 -17.36 6.69 -3.33
N GLY A 227 -16.99 5.48 -3.76
CA GLY A 227 -16.98 4.30 -2.91
C GLY A 227 -16.11 4.48 -1.65
N ARG A 228 -15.02 5.24 -1.73
CA ARG A 228 -14.17 5.56 -0.56
C ARG A 228 -14.86 6.44 0.47
N VAL A 229 -15.68 7.39 0.03
CA VAL A 229 -16.43 8.27 0.94
C VAL A 229 -17.45 7.46 1.75
N PHE A 230 -18.17 6.56 1.08
CA PHE A 230 -19.20 5.75 1.73
C PHE A 230 -18.64 4.53 2.47
N ARG A 231 -17.45 4.07 2.09
CA ARG A 231 -16.80 2.88 2.65
C ARG A 231 -15.34 3.18 3.04
N PRO A 232 -15.11 4.12 3.99
CA PRO A 232 -13.74 4.42 4.42
C PRO A 232 -13.18 3.19 5.13
N THR A 233 -12.00 2.73 4.69
CA THR A 233 -11.19 1.76 5.41
C THR A 233 -10.15 2.52 6.21
N GLY A 234 -9.85 2.08 7.44
CA GLY A 234 -8.82 2.71 8.26
C GLY A 234 -9.25 4.01 8.97
N PHE A 235 -10.54 4.32 8.99
CA PHE A 235 -11.04 5.39 9.83
C PHE A 235 -11.54 4.80 11.15
N VAL A 236 -10.93 5.19 12.25
CA VAL A 236 -11.35 4.86 13.62
C VAL A 236 -11.24 6.11 14.47
N VAL A 237 -12.23 6.34 15.30
CA VAL A 237 -12.25 7.42 16.28
C VAL A 237 -12.27 6.80 17.68
N VAL A 238 -11.25 7.08 18.48
CA VAL A 238 -11.15 6.67 19.88
C VAL A 238 -11.29 7.89 20.76
N ALA A 239 -12.22 7.87 21.70
CA ALA A 239 -12.35 8.93 22.70
C ALA A 239 -11.67 8.47 24.01
N LEU A 240 -10.65 9.21 24.42
CA LEU A 240 -9.96 9.01 25.68
C LEU A 240 -10.56 9.94 26.74
N GLY A 241 -10.73 9.46 27.98
CA GLY A 241 -11.13 10.30 29.10
C GLY A 241 -10.04 11.34 29.44
N LYS A 242 -10.43 12.48 30.06
CA LYS A 242 -9.53 13.61 30.35
C LYS A 242 -8.28 13.25 31.16
N SER A 243 -8.31 12.22 31.97
CA SER A 243 -7.21 11.83 32.86
C SER A 243 -6.11 11.01 32.18
N SER A 244 -6.39 10.37 31.06
CA SER A 244 -5.45 9.47 30.37
C SER A 244 -5.01 9.98 28.99
N GLY A 245 -5.70 11.00 28.45
CA GLY A 245 -5.54 11.41 27.05
C GLY A 245 -4.15 11.92 26.67
N GLN A 246 -3.53 12.74 27.53
CA GLN A 246 -2.24 13.37 27.20
C GLN A 246 -1.05 12.37 27.24
N GLU A 247 -1.10 11.39 28.14
CA GLU A 247 -0.03 10.38 28.25
C GLU A 247 -0.16 9.26 27.22
N TRP A 248 -1.38 8.91 26.83
CA TRP A 248 -1.64 7.79 25.95
C TRP A 248 -1.56 8.12 24.46
N SER A 249 -1.78 9.38 24.07
CA SER A 249 -1.76 9.76 22.67
C SER A 249 -0.46 9.39 21.96
N PRO A 250 0.74 9.76 22.46
CA PRO A 250 2.00 9.38 21.82
C PRO A 250 2.21 7.86 21.73
N LEU A 251 1.83 7.15 22.79
CA LEU A 251 2.00 5.70 22.86
C LEU A 251 1.07 4.96 21.90
N LEU A 252 -0.20 5.38 21.79
CA LEU A 252 -1.16 4.82 20.83
C LEU A 252 -0.75 5.16 19.39
N HIS A 253 -0.28 6.38 19.14
CA HIS A 253 0.24 6.75 17.83
C HIS A 253 1.45 5.90 17.44
N ALA A 254 2.36 5.64 18.36
CA ALA A 254 3.51 4.76 18.13
C ALA A 254 3.06 3.32 17.86
N ALA A 255 2.20 2.76 18.73
CA ALA A 255 1.70 1.39 18.59
C ALA A 255 0.90 1.14 17.31
N LEU A 256 0.20 2.16 16.79
CA LEU A 256 -0.66 2.07 15.61
C LEU A 256 -0.06 2.71 14.35
N SER A 257 1.20 3.17 14.40
CA SER A 257 1.85 3.91 13.29
C SER A 257 1.85 3.14 11.97
N GLY A 258 2.06 1.83 12.02
CA GLY A 258 2.02 0.97 10.84
C GLY A 258 0.60 0.60 10.37
N ALA A 259 -0.41 0.74 11.25
CA ALA A 259 -1.79 0.42 10.92
C ALA A 259 -2.49 1.51 10.10
N PHE A 260 -2.05 2.75 10.20
CA PHE A 260 -2.72 3.90 9.58
C PHE A 260 -1.75 4.75 8.77
N ARG A 261 -2.22 5.26 7.64
CA ARG A 261 -1.47 6.25 6.83
C ARG A 261 -1.43 7.64 7.44
N ARG A 262 -2.42 7.97 8.29
CA ARG A 262 -2.58 9.27 8.95
C ARG A 262 -3.11 9.07 10.34
N GLN A 263 -2.64 9.91 11.24
CA GLN A 263 -3.09 9.98 12.62
C GLN A 263 -3.34 11.45 12.97
N ALA A 264 -4.29 11.72 13.84
CA ALA A 264 -4.63 13.07 14.26
C ALA A 264 -5.32 13.09 15.63
N ASP A 265 -4.98 14.09 16.42
CA ASP A 265 -5.61 14.39 17.71
C ASP A 265 -6.58 15.56 17.56
N PHE A 266 -7.78 15.41 18.07
CA PHE A 266 -8.80 16.45 18.06
C PHE A 266 -9.36 16.64 19.46
N HIS A 267 -9.68 17.90 19.80
CA HIS A 267 -10.44 18.23 21.01
C HIS A 267 -11.94 18.21 20.67
N ALA A 268 -12.72 17.47 21.44
CA ALA A 268 -14.15 17.32 21.22
C ALA A 268 -14.92 18.64 21.38
N ALA A 269 -14.43 19.53 22.23
CA ALA A 269 -15.06 20.84 22.51
C ALA A 269 -14.80 21.91 21.42
N LYS A 270 -13.92 21.68 20.45
CA LYS A 270 -13.60 22.69 19.43
C LYS A 270 -14.67 22.81 18.36
N ALA A 271 -15.00 24.05 18.00
CA ALA A 271 -15.90 24.35 16.91
C ALA A 271 -15.41 23.68 15.60
N GLY A 272 -16.35 23.15 14.81
CA GLY A 272 -16.04 22.51 13.53
C GLY A 272 -15.52 21.07 13.62
N LEU A 273 -15.54 20.44 14.80
CA LEU A 273 -15.12 19.04 15.01
C LEU A 273 -15.79 18.09 13.99
N PHE A 274 -17.09 18.21 13.76
CA PHE A 274 -17.81 17.38 12.80
C PHE A 274 -17.20 17.44 11.39
N ARG A 275 -16.89 18.65 10.91
CA ARG A 275 -16.23 18.86 9.60
C ARG A 275 -14.82 18.21 9.56
N LYS A 276 -14.06 18.30 10.67
CA LYS A 276 -12.74 17.67 10.78
C LYS A 276 -12.85 16.16 10.78
N LEU A 277 -13.80 15.59 11.52
CA LEU A 277 -14.05 14.15 11.54
C LEU A 277 -14.51 13.62 10.17
N LEU A 278 -15.34 14.38 9.44
CA LEU A 278 -15.72 14.03 8.08
C LEU A 278 -14.52 14.03 7.13
N ALA A 279 -13.65 15.04 7.23
CA ALA A 279 -12.41 15.09 6.45
C ALA A 279 -11.46 13.93 6.82
N ALA A 280 -11.31 13.61 8.09
CA ALA A 280 -10.53 12.48 8.58
C ALA A 280 -11.08 11.14 8.08
N LYS A 281 -12.40 10.99 8.02
CA LYS A 281 -13.08 9.83 7.46
C LYS A 281 -12.74 9.62 5.98
N ILE A 282 -12.78 10.69 5.18
CA ILE A 282 -12.41 10.64 3.76
C ILE A 282 -10.93 10.30 3.60
N ALA A 283 -10.09 10.78 4.50
CA ALA A 283 -8.64 10.55 4.48
C ALA A 283 -8.21 9.21 5.11
N SER A 284 -9.14 8.41 5.64
CA SER A 284 -8.84 7.14 6.35
C SER A 284 -7.84 7.35 7.49
N THR A 285 -8.15 8.30 8.38
CA THR A 285 -7.28 8.74 9.47
C THR A 285 -7.67 8.06 10.78
N PHE A 286 -6.67 7.65 11.57
CA PHE A 286 -6.87 7.34 12.98
C PHE A 286 -7.04 8.65 13.76
N VAL A 287 -8.09 8.75 14.56
CA VAL A 287 -8.41 9.97 15.30
C VAL A 287 -8.53 9.67 16.78
N LEU A 288 -7.77 10.39 17.58
CA LEU A 288 -7.93 10.46 19.02
C LEU A 288 -8.73 11.72 19.40
N LEU A 289 -9.73 11.54 20.27
CA LEU A 289 -10.43 12.64 20.91
C LEU A 289 -10.00 12.71 22.36
N GLU A 290 -9.39 13.82 22.75
CA GLU A 290 -8.85 14.03 24.09
C GLU A 290 -9.93 14.30 25.16
N ASP A 291 -11.12 14.69 24.71
CA ASP A 291 -12.25 14.99 25.58
C ASP A 291 -13.46 14.10 25.25
N ASN A 292 -14.37 13.96 26.22
CA ASN A 292 -15.63 13.25 26.00
C ASN A 292 -16.50 13.93 24.93
N PRO A 293 -16.83 13.26 23.84
CA PRO A 293 -17.64 13.81 22.77
C PRO A 293 -19.09 13.93 23.20
N SER A 294 -19.77 14.99 22.71
CA SER A 294 -21.20 15.22 22.91
C SER A 294 -21.90 15.40 21.56
N GLY A 295 -23.22 15.24 21.54
CA GLY A 295 -24.03 15.45 20.34
C GLY A 295 -23.65 14.57 19.16
N LEU A 296 -23.64 15.15 17.95
CA LEU A 296 -23.33 14.44 16.70
C LEU A 296 -21.93 13.82 16.65
N SER A 297 -20.95 14.38 17.37
CA SER A 297 -19.60 13.83 17.39
C SER A 297 -19.53 12.46 18.09
N ARG A 298 -20.41 12.21 19.06
CA ARG A 298 -20.52 10.93 19.75
C ARG A 298 -20.95 9.79 18.81
N LEU A 299 -21.74 10.10 17.78
CA LEU A 299 -22.17 9.11 16.79
C LEU A 299 -21.04 8.62 15.89
N LEU A 300 -19.92 9.36 15.85
CA LEU A 300 -18.74 9.01 15.05
C LEU A 300 -17.65 8.34 15.88
N VAL A 301 -17.81 8.23 17.18
CA VAL A 301 -16.87 7.55 18.07
C VAL A 301 -17.04 6.06 17.94
N ASP A 302 -15.95 5.37 17.68
CA ASP A 302 -15.93 3.92 17.49
C ASP A 302 -15.65 3.17 18.79
N LEU A 303 -14.77 3.74 19.63
CA LEU A 303 -14.31 3.12 20.86
C LEU A 303 -14.24 4.18 21.96
N MET A 304 -14.75 3.81 23.14
CA MET A 304 -14.56 4.51 24.40
C MET A 304 -13.92 3.50 25.36
N PRO A 305 -12.59 3.36 25.33
CA PRO A 305 -11.95 2.36 26.15
C PRO A 305 -12.10 2.70 27.65
N SER A 306 -12.47 1.70 28.41
CA SER A 306 -12.45 1.74 29.88
C SER A 306 -11.19 1.11 30.44
N GLY A 307 -10.31 0.60 29.60
CA GLY A 307 -9.09 -0.10 29.95
C GLY A 307 -8.00 0.81 30.52
N GLN A 308 -7.08 0.22 31.24
CA GLN A 308 -5.96 0.90 31.89
C GLN A 308 -4.64 0.75 31.12
N ASP A 309 -4.61 -0.01 30.01
CA ASP A 309 -3.40 -0.31 29.25
C ASP A 309 -3.53 0.10 27.78
N VAL A 310 -2.49 0.79 27.30
CA VAL A 310 -2.36 1.22 25.88
C VAL A 310 -2.40 0.03 24.92
N SER A 311 -1.83 -1.12 25.31
CA SER A 311 -1.81 -2.34 24.51
C SER A 311 -3.23 -2.90 24.28
N GLU A 312 -4.07 -2.89 25.30
CA GLU A 312 -5.48 -3.32 25.21
C GLU A 312 -6.27 -2.40 24.26
N VAL A 313 -6.05 -1.09 24.37
CA VAL A 313 -6.71 -0.12 23.48
C VAL A 313 -6.25 -0.29 22.04
N ALA A 314 -4.95 -0.47 21.82
CA ALA A 314 -4.41 -0.74 20.47
C ALA A 314 -5.00 -2.04 19.89
N SER A 315 -5.09 -3.10 20.67
CA SER A 315 -5.72 -4.36 20.27
C SER A 315 -7.20 -4.16 19.91
N ALA A 316 -7.97 -3.44 20.72
CA ALA A 316 -9.38 -3.14 20.44
C ALA A 316 -9.57 -2.33 19.16
N VAL A 317 -8.66 -1.39 18.87
CA VAL A 317 -8.65 -0.65 17.59
C VAL A 317 -8.42 -1.58 16.41
N LEU A 318 -7.44 -2.48 16.51
CA LEU A 318 -7.13 -3.44 15.46
C LEU A 318 -8.27 -4.45 15.25
N ASP A 319 -8.95 -4.86 16.32
CA ASP A 319 -10.15 -5.71 16.26
C ASP A 319 -11.29 -5.01 15.52
N ALA A 320 -11.58 -3.76 15.86
CA ALA A 320 -12.60 -2.97 15.20
C ALA A 320 -12.32 -2.80 13.70
N LEU A 321 -11.05 -2.57 13.32
CA LEU A 321 -10.62 -2.48 11.93
C LEU A 321 -10.81 -3.80 11.19
N SER A 322 -10.36 -4.91 11.79
CA SER A 322 -10.47 -6.25 11.19
C SER A 322 -11.93 -6.64 10.94
N ILE A 323 -12.80 -6.44 11.92
CA ILE A 323 -14.23 -6.68 11.76
C ILE A 323 -14.82 -5.85 10.62
N ARG A 324 -14.43 -4.59 10.49
CA ARG A 324 -14.89 -3.72 9.39
C ARG A 324 -14.36 -4.17 8.03
N ALA A 325 -13.10 -4.55 7.96
CA ALA A 325 -12.50 -5.05 6.74
C ALA A 325 -13.21 -6.32 6.26
N LYS A 326 -13.53 -7.26 7.17
CA LYS A 326 -14.27 -8.51 6.88
C LYS A 326 -15.70 -8.26 6.40
N ARG A 327 -16.48 -7.42 7.08
CA ARG A 327 -17.87 -7.12 6.71
C ARG A 327 -18.01 -6.61 5.28
N ARG A 328 -16.99 -5.96 4.76
CA ARG A 328 -16.97 -5.42 3.39
C ARG A 328 -16.58 -6.43 2.34
N HIS A 329 -15.97 -7.52 2.76
CA HIS A 329 -15.59 -8.61 1.85
C HIS A 329 -16.76 -9.57 1.58
N CYS A 330 -17.69 -9.74 2.51
CA CYS A 330 -18.93 -10.49 2.23
C CYS A 330 -19.72 -9.76 1.14
N PRO A 331 -19.86 -10.31 -0.08
CA PRO A 331 -20.83 -9.78 -1.03
C PRO A 331 -22.16 -9.84 -0.31
N VAL A 332 -22.84 -8.69 -0.19
CA VAL A 332 -24.25 -8.66 0.17
C VAL A 332 -24.89 -9.73 -0.71
N ARG A 333 -25.37 -10.83 -0.12
CA ARG A 333 -26.22 -11.78 -0.84
C ARG A 333 -27.30 -10.92 -1.45
N LYS A 334 -27.27 -10.72 -2.77
CA LYS A 334 -28.41 -10.17 -3.49
C LYS A 334 -29.50 -11.16 -3.15
N GLY A 335 -30.39 -10.74 -2.24
CA GLY A 335 -31.62 -11.45 -1.97
C GLY A 335 -32.28 -11.67 -3.32
N VAL A 336 -32.48 -12.93 -3.66
CA VAL A 336 -33.41 -13.33 -4.69
C VAL A 336 -34.77 -12.80 -4.21
N VAL A 337 -35.27 -11.79 -4.89
CA VAL A 337 -36.69 -11.50 -4.96
C VAL A 337 -37.10 -11.70 -6.39
#